data_bd0d2845dac67e053729353752ab0f44
#
_entry.id   bd0d2845dac67e053729353752ab0f44
#
_cell.length_a   1.000
_cell.length_b   1.000
_cell.length_c   1.000
_cell.angle_alpha   90.00
_cell.angle_beta   90.00
_cell.angle_gamma   90.00
#
_symmetry.space_group_name_H-M   'P 1'
#
loop_
_entity.id
_entity.type
_entity.pdbx_description
1 polymer ?
#
loop_
_entity_poly.entity_id
_entity_poly.type
_entity_poly.pdbx_seq_one_letter_code
_entity_poly.pdbx_strand_id
1 'polypeptide(L)'
;SELQSLVESNRVDGMLLTRALEDDRALQYLSQANFPTALTGTCRYDNIIQVDTDNEGAAEKMTTLLIGKGFRRFAFLVKDMSYNVDRKRHEGFCRALIKNGISEKDQLFYNGSIRMEFLDAIIENIISKKVECIICGDDEICTMVMSRLQAEGYRIPKDVAIASLYNSTNLDCYSPAVTAVSVAASQMGGTAVRQLIQRLRGENYEKKTMLDYDILFRKSTN
;
A
#
# COMPACT_ATOMS: atom_id res chain seq x y z
N SER A 1 0.14 26.95 -10.16
CA SER A 1 0.89 26.04 -9.23
C SER A 1 2.31 25.84 -9.77
N GLU A 2 3.25 25.39 -8.93
CA GLU A 2 4.62 25.06 -9.36
C GLU A 2 4.63 24.04 -10.50
N LEU A 3 3.77 23.03 -10.43
CA LEU A 3 3.59 22.04 -11.49
C LEU A 3 3.23 22.69 -12.84
N GLN A 4 2.26 23.61 -12.85
CA GLN A 4 1.88 24.35 -14.07
C GLN A 4 3.05 25.15 -14.64
N SER A 5 3.79 25.84 -13.77
CA SER A 5 4.98 26.59 -14.18
C SER A 5 6.05 25.72 -14.83
N LEU A 6 6.27 24.49 -14.30
CA LEU A 6 7.23 23.55 -14.89
C LEU A 6 6.80 23.09 -16.30
N VAL A 7 5.51 22.79 -16.47
CA VAL A 7 4.95 22.36 -17.76
C VAL A 7 4.97 23.49 -18.77
N GLU A 8 4.48 24.69 -18.42
CA GLU A 8 4.34 25.83 -19.31
C GLU A 8 5.68 26.46 -19.71
N SER A 9 6.70 26.34 -18.84
CA SER A 9 8.04 26.89 -19.11
C SER A 9 8.95 25.95 -19.92
N ASN A 10 8.46 24.75 -20.34
CA ASN A 10 9.23 23.73 -21.05
C ASN A 10 10.55 23.36 -20.35
N ARG A 11 10.56 23.36 -19.01
CA ARG A 11 11.75 23.01 -18.22
C ARG A 11 11.96 21.50 -18.09
N VAL A 12 10.91 20.74 -18.35
CA VAL A 12 10.91 19.28 -18.28
C VAL A 12 10.14 18.73 -19.48
N ASP A 13 10.58 17.59 -20.02
CA ASP A 13 9.93 16.94 -21.16
C ASP A 13 8.84 15.96 -20.72
N GLY A 14 8.88 15.47 -19.49
CA GLY A 14 7.93 14.54 -18.93
C GLY A 14 8.01 14.48 -17.41
N MET A 15 7.04 13.84 -16.77
CA MET A 15 6.96 13.70 -15.31
C MET A 15 6.71 12.26 -14.89
N LEU A 16 7.36 11.85 -13.79
CA LEU A 16 7.07 10.62 -13.07
C LEU A 16 6.45 10.97 -11.72
N LEU A 17 5.26 10.44 -11.47
CA LEU A 17 4.56 10.54 -10.20
C LEU A 17 4.56 9.19 -9.49
N THR A 18 4.66 9.18 -8.16
CA THR A 18 4.80 7.94 -7.38
C THR A 18 3.59 7.58 -6.56
N ARG A 19 2.58 8.44 -6.52
CA ARG A 19 1.30 8.21 -5.84
C ARG A 19 0.19 8.95 -6.58
N ALA A 20 -1.05 8.45 -6.43
CA ALA A 20 -2.24 9.09 -6.94
C ALA A 20 -3.31 9.18 -5.85
N LEU A 21 -3.90 10.36 -5.72
CA LEU A 21 -5.17 10.55 -5.02
C LEU A 21 -6.33 10.14 -5.94
N GLU A 22 -7.49 9.86 -5.37
CA GLU A 22 -8.69 9.59 -6.16
C GLU A 22 -9.06 10.78 -7.05
N ASP A 23 -9.08 11.99 -6.47
CA ASP A 23 -9.29 13.27 -7.16
C ASP A 23 -7.99 14.07 -7.21
N ASP A 24 -7.01 13.55 -7.96
CA ASP A 24 -5.68 14.14 -8.08
C ASP A 24 -5.67 15.29 -9.08
N ARG A 25 -5.58 16.51 -8.58
CA ARG A 25 -5.55 17.73 -9.41
C ARG A 25 -4.31 17.81 -10.30
N ALA A 26 -3.18 17.26 -9.86
CA ALA A 26 -1.95 17.24 -10.65
C ALA A 26 -2.12 16.29 -11.85
N LEU A 27 -2.61 15.09 -11.61
CA LEU A 27 -2.91 14.12 -12.68
C LEU A 27 -3.99 14.64 -13.63
N GLN A 28 -5.03 15.30 -13.09
CA GLN A 28 -6.06 15.93 -13.92
C GLN A 28 -5.46 16.96 -14.87
N TYR A 29 -4.65 17.89 -14.36
CA TYR A 29 -3.99 18.91 -15.16
C TYR A 29 -3.07 18.30 -16.22
N LEU A 30 -2.20 17.37 -15.83
CA LEU A 30 -1.25 16.71 -16.75
C LEU A 30 -1.97 15.92 -17.84
N SER A 31 -3.09 15.27 -17.50
CA SER A 31 -3.92 14.57 -18.46
C SER A 31 -4.59 15.52 -19.46
N GLN A 32 -5.19 16.63 -18.99
CA GLN A 32 -5.82 17.64 -19.82
C GLN A 32 -4.82 18.33 -20.76
N ALA A 33 -3.62 18.61 -20.26
CA ALA A 33 -2.51 19.15 -21.05
C ALA A 33 -1.87 18.13 -22.01
N ASN A 34 -2.30 16.85 -21.97
CA ASN A 34 -1.68 15.72 -22.64
C ASN A 34 -0.14 15.65 -22.43
N PHE A 35 0.31 16.13 -21.29
CA PHE A 35 1.72 16.19 -20.95
C PHE A 35 2.30 14.77 -20.73
N PRO A 36 3.50 14.42 -21.27
CA PRO A 36 4.08 13.11 -21.08
C PRO A 36 4.27 12.77 -19.59
N THR A 37 3.47 11.83 -19.09
CA THR A 37 3.44 11.51 -17.66
C THR A 37 3.39 10.01 -17.46
N ALA A 38 4.19 9.51 -16.52
CA ALA A 38 4.11 8.18 -15.97
C ALA A 38 3.76 8.23 -14.48
N LEU A 39 3.05 7.22 -14.01
CA LEU A 39 2.63 7.05 -12.63
C LEU A 39 3.03 5.65 -12.16
N THR A 40 3.74 5.54 -11.03
CA THR A 40 3.77 4.28 -10.28
C THR A 40 2.53 4.22 -9.40
N GLY A 41 1.53 3.50 -9.86
CA GLY A 41 0.18 3.45 -9.34
C GLY A 41 -0.85 3.47 -10.47
N THR A 42 -2.13 3.51 -10.10
CA THR A 42 -3.24 3.58 -11.04
C THR A 42 -4.04 4.87 -10.88
N CYS A 43 -4.58 5.37 -11.98
CA CYS A 43 -5.50 6.49 -12.02
C CYS A 43 -6.56 6.28 -13.11
N ARG A 44 -7.56 7.20 -13.16
CA ARG A 44 -8.67 7.15 -14.15
C ARG A 44 -8.31 7.67 -15.54
N TYR A 45 -7.11 8.20 -15.75
CA TYR A 45 -6.72 8.87 -16.99
C TYR A 45 -5.96 7.91 -17.92
N ASP A 46 -6.51 7.61 -19.10
CA ASP A 46 -5.95 6.65 -20.05
C ASP A 46 -4.74 7.16 -20.86
N ASN A 47 -4.48 8.47 -20.82
CA ASN A 47 -3.30 9.08 -21.45
C ASN A 47 -2.12 9.24 -20.47
N ILE A 48 -2.24 8.81 -19.23
CA ILE A 48 -1.15 8.68 -18.26
C ILE A 48 -0.63 7.24 -18.32
N ILE A 49 0.68 7.07 -18.41
CA ILE A 49 1.32 5.75 -18.30
C ILE A 49 1.21 5.27 -16.86
N GLN A 50 0.71 4.07 -16.64
CA GLN A 50 0.43 3.51 -15.32
C GLN A 50 1.19 2.20 -15.14
N VAL A 51 2.03 2.12 -14.11
CA VAL A 51 2.72 0.89 -13.72
C VAL A 51 2.40 0.62 -12.26
N ASP A 52 1.75 -0.47 -11.97
CA ASP A 52 1.30 -0.80 -10.60
C ASP A 52 1.36 -2.32 -10.37
N THR A 53 0.99 -2.72 -9.19
CA THR A 53 0.71 -4.09 -8.78
C THR A 53 -0.78 -4.20 -8.43
N ASP A 54 -1.35 -5.39 -8.52
CA ASP A 54 -2.71 -5.64 -8.06
C ASP A 54 -2.80 -5.54 -6.52
N ASN A 55 -2.88 -4.31 -6.02
CA ASN A 55 -2.94 -4.01 -4.59
C ASN A 55 -4.19 -4.59 -3.93
N GLU A 56 -5.32 -4.64 -4.65
CA GLU A 56 -6.56 -5.20 -4.15
C GLU A 56 -6.45 -6.74 -4.03
N GLY A 57 -6.01 -7.41 -5.09
CA GLY A 57 -5.80 -8.86 -5.07
C GLY A 57 -4.71 -9.28 -4.08
N ALA A 58 -3.65 -8.49 -3.91
CA ALA A 58 -2.60 -8.75 -2.92
C ALA A 58 -3.13 -8.70 -1.48
N ALA A 59 -3.94 -7.68 -1.16
CA ALA A 59 -4.57 -7.55 0.15
C ALA A 59 -5.62 -8.66 0.39
N GLU A 60 -6.43 -8.99 -0.61
CA GLU A 60 -7.37 -10.10 -0.54
C GLU A 60 -6.65 -11.43 -0.28
N LYS A 61 -5.60 -11.71 -1.04
CA LYS A 61 -4.82 -12.94 -0.92
C LYS A 61 -4.12 -13.04 0.43
N MET A 62 -3.45 -11.97 0.88
CA MET A 62 -2.80 -11.93 2.20
C MET A 62 -3.82 -12.20 3.31
N THR A 63 -4.94 -11.50 3.32
CA THR A 63 -5.98 -11.64 4.33
C THR A 63 -6.58 -13.05 4.33
N THR A 64 -6.89 -13.60 3.14
CA THR A 64 -7.40 -14.98 3.00
C THR A 64 -6.43 -16.00 3.57
N LEU A 65 -5.12 -15.84 3.32
CA LEU A 65 -4.09 -16.73 3.85
C LEU A 65 -3.95 -16.63 5.39
N LEU A 66 -4.07 -15.42 5.94
CA LEU A 66 -4.11 -15.22 7.39
C LEU A 66 -5.35 -15.86 8.03
N ILE A 67 -6.52 -15.72 7.39
CA ILE A 67 -7.75 -16.43 7.80
C ILE A 67 -7.54 -17.94 7.76
N GLY A 68 -6.88 -18.48 6.73
CA GLY A 68 -6.51 -19.88 6.61
C GLY A 68 -5.60 -20.38 7.74
N LYS A 69 -4.78 -19.50 8.33
CA LYS A 69 -3.97 -19.77 9.53
C LYS A 69 -4.77 -19.76 10.84
N GLY A 70 -6.04 -19.40 10.80
CA GLY A 70 -6.93 -19.40 11.97
C GLY A 70 -7.24 -18.02 12.55
N PHE A 71 -6.67 -16.93 12.04
CA PHE A 71 -6.99 -15.59 12.51
C PHE A 71 -8.42 -15.19 12.10
N ARG A 72 -9.15 -14.52 13.00
CA ARG A 72 -10.54 -14.09 12.81
C ARG A 72 -10.79 -12.64 13.18
N ARG A 73 -10.01 -12.08 14.12
CA ARG A 73 -10.11 -10.70 14.57
C ARG A 73 -8.90 -9.91 14.10
N PHE A 74 -9.16 -8.94 13.23
CA PHE A 74 -8.14 -8.13 12.59
C PHE A 74 -8.24 -6.66 13.00
N ALA A 75 -7.10 -5.98 12.99
CA ALA A 75 -7.04 -4.54 12.88
C ALA A 75 -6.36 -4.19 11.54
N PHE A 76 -7.00 -3.36 10.75
CA PHE A 76 -6.47 -2.90 9.47
C PHE A 76 -6.10 -1.41 9.58
N LEU A 77 -4.85 -1.08 9.29
CA LEU A 77 -4.29 0.25 9.47
C LEU A 77 -3.77 0.82 8.15
N VAL A 78 -4.29 1.97 7.71
CA VAL A 78 -3.84 2.71 6.51
C VAL A 78 -3.62 4.18 6.82
N LYS A 79 -2.80 4.84 6.01
CA LYS A 79 -2.49 6.27 6.18
C LYS A 79 -3.63 7.18 5.80
N ASP A 80 -4.17 6.99 4.60
CA ASP A 80 -5.17 7.91 4.06
C ASP A 80 -5.96 7.26 2.91
N MET A 81 -7.26 7.08 3.10
CA MET A 81 -8.16 6.51 2.10
C MET A 81 -8.35 7.39 0.85
N SER A 82 -7.85 8.61 0.85
CA SER A 82 -7.81 9.43 -0.37
C SER A 82 -6.79 8.91 -1.39
N TYR A 83 -5.78 8.14 -0.96
CA TYR A 83 -4.86 7.45 -1.86
C TYR A 83 -5.49 6.19 -2.46
N ASN A 84 -5.39 6.05 -3.78
CA ASN A 84 -5.91 4.89 -4.51
C ASN A 84 -5.36 3.57 -3.97
N VAL A 85 -4.09 3.51 -3.60
CA VAL A 85 -3.45 2.31 -3.08
C VAL A 85 -4.06 1.86 -1.75
N ASP A 86 -4.30 2.78 -0.82
CA ASP A 86 -4.85 2.46 0.50
C ASP A 86 -6.31 2.01 0.39
N ARG A 87 -7.09 2.66 -0.47
CA ARG A 87 -8.46 2.25 -0.76
C ARG A 87 -8.54 0.85 -1.36
N LYS A 88 -7.72 0.55 -2.38
CA LYS A 88 -7.68 -0.78 -2.99
C LYS A 88 -7.26 -1.87 -2.01
N ARG A 89 -6.28 -1.60 -1.15
CA ARG A 89 -5.88 -2.53 -0.11
C ARG A 89 -6.99 -2.80 0.89
N HIS A 90 -7.74 -1.77 1.28
CA HIS A 90 -8.92 -1.92 2.14
C HIS A 90 -10.04 -2.71 1.45
N GLU A 91 -10.33 -2.43 0.17
CA GLU A 91 -11.31 -3.18 -0.63
C GLU A 91 -10.96 -4.67 -0.69
N GLY A 92 -9.68 -5.00 -0.93
CA GLY A 92 -9.20 -6.38 -0.91
C GLY A 92 -9.32 -7.06 0.45
N PHE A 93 -9.01 -6.34 1.53
CA PHE A 93 -9.22 -6.82 2.90
C PHE A 93 -10.70 -7.16 3.17
N CYS A 94 -11.61 -6.23 2.90
CA CYS A 94 -13.05 -6.42 3.08
C CYS A 94 -13.57 -7.59 2.21
N ARG A 95 -13.12 -7.69 0.96
CA ARG A 95 -13.50 -8.80 0.08
C ARG A 95 -13.08 -10.15 0.63
N ALA A 96 -11.89 -10.26 1.21
CA ALA A 96 -11.42 -11.48 1.86
C ALA A 96 -12.29 -11.87 3.06
N LEU A 97 -12.67 -10.89 3.90
CA LEU A 97 -13.57 -11.14 5.05
C LEU A 97 -14.92 -11.68 4.58
N ILE A 98 -15.55 -11.01 3.61
CA ILE A 98 -16.85 -11.40 3.05
C ILE A 98 -16.80 -12.83 2.48
N LYS A 99 -15.79 -13.14 1.64
CA LYS A 99 -15.63 -14.47 1.03
C LYS A 99 -15.44 -15.60 2.06
N ASN A 100 -14.92 -15.26 3.24
CA ASN A 100 -14.68 -16.22 4.32
C ASN A 100 -15.74 -16.16 5.43
N GLY A 101 -16.85 -15.44 5.23
CA GLY A 101 -17.95 -15.37 6.19
C GLY A 101 -17.61 -14.65 7.51
N ILE A 102 -16.61 -13.76 7.48
CA ILE A 102 -16.20 -12.95 8.64
C ILE A 102 -16.86 -11.57 8.53
N SER A 103 -17.50 -11.12 9.63
CA SER A 103 -18.15 -9.81 9.68
C SER A 103 -17.10 -8.68 9.71
N GLU A 104 -17.21 -7.72 8.82
CA GLU A 104 -16.40 -6.50 8.83
C GLU A 104 -16.62 -5.66 10.09
N LYS A 105 -17.85 -5.67 10.65
CA LYS A 105 -18.21 -4.89 11.83
C LYS A 105 -17.46 -5.32 13.09
N ASP A 106 -16.93 -6.54 13.08
CA ASP A 106 -16.17 -7.10 14.21
C ASP A 106 -14.66 -6.82 14.08
N GLN A 107 -14.25 -6.11 13.04
CA GLN A 107 -12.86 -5.73 12.78
C GLN A 107 -12.61 -4.29 13.20
N LEU A 108 -11.34 -3.98 13.50
CA LEU A 108 -10.92 -2.61 13.73
C LEU A 108 -10.34 -2.02 12.45
N PHE A 109 -10.77 -0.83 12.13
CA PHE A 109 -10.25 -0.07 10.99
C PHE A 109 -9.74 1.29 11.44
N TYR A 110 -8.48 1.59 11.14
CA TYR A 110 -7.86 2.87 11.42
C TYR A 110 -7.40 3.51 10.12
N ASN A 111 -7.93 4.68 9.86
CA ASN A 111 -7.64 5.52 8.70
C ASN A 111 -7.28 6.93 9.16
N GLY A 112 -6.30 7.54 8.53
CA GLY A 112 -5.85 8.87 8.84
C GLY A 112 -4.42 8.88 9.37
N SER A 113 -3.94 10.05 9.76
CA SER A 113 -2.56 10.20 10.24
C SER A 113 -2.30 9.33 11.47
N ILE A 114 -1.82 8.12 11.23
CA ILE A 114 -1.28 7.26 12.29
C ILE A 114 0.02 7.91 12.76
N ARG A 115 -0.12 8.80 13.73
CA ARG A 115 1.01 9.51 14.34
C ARG A 115 1.41 8.82 15.63
N MET A 116 2.67 8.93 15.98
CA MET A 116 3.19 8.35 17.21
C MET A 116 2.40 8.76 18.45
N GLU A 117 1.88 9.99 18.49
CA GLU A 117 1.07 10.52 19.60
C GLU A 117 -0.26 9.81 19.82
N PHE A 118 -0.83 9.17 18.77
CA PHE A 118 -2.08 8.41 18.86
C PHE A 118 -1.88 6.90 18.87
N LEU A 119 -0.66 6.45 18.59
CA LEU A 119 -0.35 5.04 18.41
C LEU A 119 -0.59 4.24 19.69
N ASP A 120 -0.35 4.83 20.86
CA ASP A 120 -0.57 4.19 22.16
C ASP A 120 -2.04 3.85 22.38
N ALA A 121 -2.92 4.81 22.12
CA ALA A 121 -4.37 4.59 22.23
C ALA A 121 -4.88 3.56 21.20
N ILE A 122 -4.30 3.56 20.00
CA ILE A 122 -4.61 2.57 18.96
C ILE A 122 -4.21 1.17 19.43
N ILE A 123 -2.98 0.99 19.93
CA ILE A 123 -2.47 -0.29 20.41
C ILE A 123 -3.27 -0.78 21.62
N GLU A 124 -3.52 0.09 22.59
CA GLU A 124 -4.36 -0.24 23.75
C GLU A 124 -5.74 -0.74 23.34
N ASN A 125 -6.39 -0.07 22.37
CA ASN A 125 -7.68 -0.51 21.85
C ASN A 125 -7.56 -1.86 21.11
N ILE A 126 -6.55 -2.05 20.29
CA ILE A 126 -6.29 -3.32 19.58
C ILE A 126 -6.17 -4.48 20.57
N ILE A 127 -5.39 -4.32 21.62
CA ILE A 127 -5.16 -5.35 22.65
C ILE A 127 -6.43 -5.58 23.48
N SER A 128 -7.12 -4.52 23.91
CA SER A 128 -8.37 -4.64 24.70
C SER A 128 -9.46 -5.37 23.93
N LYS A 129 -9.54 -5.20 22.62
CA LYS A 129 -10.48 -5.88 21.71
C LYS A 129 -10.03 -7.28 21.31
N LYS A 130 -8.89 -7.74 21.83
CA LYS A 130 -8.32 -9.07 21.54
C LYS A 130 -8.14 -9.32 20.04
N VAL A 131 -7.64 -8.33 19.32
CA VAL A 131 -7.24 -8.48 17.92
C VAL A 131 -6.15 -9.55 17.85
N GLU A 132 -6.25 -10.45 16.89
CA GLU A 132 -5.34 -11.57 16.70
C GLU A 132 -4.24 -11.26 15.70
N CYS A 133 -4.55 -10.43 14.69
CA CYS A 133 -3.58 -10.03 13.67
C CYS A 133 -3.81 -8.58 13.22
N ILE A 134 -2.73 -7.81 13.23
CA ILE A 134 -2.69 -6.45 12.68
C ILE A 134 -2.22 -6.53 11.23
N ILE A 135 -2.96 -5.91 10.31
CA ILE A 135 -2.56 -5.76 8.90
C ILE A 135 -2.27 -4.29 8.65
N CYS A 136 -1.02 -3.98 8.39
CA CYS A 136 -0.55 -2.63 8.08
C CYS A 136 -0.59 -2.38 6.57
N GLY A 137 -1.12 -1.24 6.15
CA GLY A 137 -1.20 -0.84 4.75
C GLY A 137 0.17 -0.71 4.10
N ASP A 138 1.17 -0.25 4.84
CA ASP A 138 2.54 -0.12 4.37
C ASP A 138 3.59 -0.44 5.45
N ASP A 139 4.86 -0.41 5.05
CA ASP A 139 6.00 -0.72 5.90
C ASP A 139 6.28 0.36 6.95
N GLU A 140 5.96 1.62 6.69
CA GLU A 140 6.15 2.71 7.64
C GLU A 140 5.22 2.56 8.84
N ILE A 141 3.91 2.35 8.59
CA ILE A 141 2.94 2.03 9.64
C ILE A 141 3.37 0.77 10.39
N CYS A 142 3.77 -0.26 9.65
CA CYS A 142 4.18 -1.53 10.24
C CYS A 142 5.39 -1.35 11.16
N THR A 143 6.38 -0.58 10.75
CA THR A 143 7.57 -0.25 11.54
C THR A 143 7.19 0.47 12.84
N MET A 144 6.30 1.46 12.77
CA MET A 144 5.82 2.20 13.94
C MET A 144 5.09 1.27 14.93
N VAL A 145 4.17 0.45 14.43
CA VAL A 145 3.40 -0.52 15.24
C VAL A 145 4.31 -1.56 15.88
N MET A 146 5.25 -2.14 15.11
CA MET A 146 6.23 -3.11 15.62
C MET A 146 7.06 -2.53 16.76
N SER A 147 7.62 -1.35 16.53
CA SER A 147 8.45 -0.64 17.52
C SER A 147 7.67 -0.39 18.81
N ARG A 148 6.40 0.02 18.69
CA ARG A 148 5.59 0.33 19.87
C ARG A 148 5.15 -0.92 20.61
N LEU A 149 4.69 -1.97 19.91
CA LEU A 149 4.35 -3.25 20.54
C LEU A 149 5.53 -3.83 21.32
N GLN A 150 6.72 -3.76 20.75
CA GLN A 150 7.94 -4.26 21.42
C GLN A 150 8.31 -3.41 22.65
N ALA A 151 8.18 -2.07 22.57
CA ALA A 151 8.43 -1.16 23.70
C ALA A 151 7.48 -1.41 24.88
N GLU A 152 6.21 -1.79 24.59
CA GLU A 152 5.21 -2.17 25.60
C GLU A 152 5.33 -3.63 26.07
N GLY A 153 6.32 -4.38 25.54
CA GLY A 153 6.60 -5.76 25.96
C GLY A 153 5.69 -6.81 25.34
N TYR A 154 4.88 -6.47 24.33
CA TYR A 154 4.07 -7.46 23.62
C TYR A 154 4.92 -8.39 22.75
N ARG A 155 4.61 -9.66 22.78
CA ARG A 155 5.31 -10.69 22.03
C ARG A 155 4.60 -10.95 20.70
N ILE A 156 5.34 -10.80 19.62
CA ILE A 156 4.88 -11.08 18.27
C ILE A 156 5.43 -12.44 17.82
N PRO A 157 4.61 -13.37 17.34
CA PRO A 157 3.15 -13.29 17.12
C PRO A 157 2.30 -13.77 18.31
N LYS A 158 2.89 -14.06 19.46
CA LYS A 158 2.24 -14.79 20.56
C LYS A 158 1.06 -14.02 21.17
N ASP A 159 1.21 -12.71 21.39
CA ASP A 159 0.18 -11.86 21.98
C ASP A 159 -0.65 -11.18 20.87
N VAL A 160 -0.02 -10.82 19.75
CA VAL A 160 -0.66 -10.30 18.53
C VAL A 160 0.26 -10.56 17.33
N ALA A 161 -0.29 -11.05 16.24
CA ALA A 161 0.44 -11.20 14.98
C ALA A 161 0.42 -9.88 14.17
N ILE A 162 1.39 -9.72 13.26
CA ILE A 162 1.45 -8.55 12.38
C ILE A 162 1.85 -8.93 10.96
N ALA A 163 1.21 -8.29 9.97
CA ALA A 163 1.54 -8.42 8.55
C ALA A 163 1.54 -7.04 7.89
N SER A 164 2.26 -6.88 6.79
CA SER A 164 2.33 -5.66 6.00
C SER A 164 1.91 -5.92 4.55
N LEU A 165 1.18 -4.97 3.95
CA LEU A 165 0.81 -5.01 2.53
C LEU A 165 1.88 -4.37 1.62
N TYR A 166 3.03 -4.04 2.17
CA TYR A 166 4.22 -3.66 1.44
C TYR A 166 5.47 -4.08 2.21
N ASN A 167 6.43 -4.69 1.51
CA ASN A 167 7.70 -5.10 2.09
C ASN A 167 8.78 -4.04 1.89
N SER A 168 9.63 -3.87 2.90
CA SER A 168 10.89 -3.15 2.79
C SER A 168 12.00 -3.89 3.52
N THR A 169 13.24 -3.49 3.28
CA THR A 169 14.42 -4.04 3.96
C THR A 169 14.30 -3.91 5.48
N ASN A 170 13.66 -2.86 5.97
CA ASN A 170 13.44 -2.68 7.41
C ASN A 170 12.63 -3.83 8.01
N LEU A 171 11.56 -4.26 7.31
CA LEU A 171 10.71 -5.35 7.79
C LEU A 171 11.41 -6.72 7.79
N ASP A 172 12.41 -6.90 6.92
CA ASP A 172 13.24 -8.09 6.90
C ASP A 172 14.16 -8.18 8.14
N CYS A 173 14.61 -7.01 8.62
CA CYS A 173 15.55 -6.91 9.74
C CYS A 173 14.91 -6.96 11.12
N TYR A 174 13.59 -6.88 11.24
CA TYR A 174 12.91 -6.98 12.54
C TYR A 174 13.05 -8.40 13.14
N SER A 175 12.96 -8.48 14.46
CA SER A 175 12.85 -9.74 15.20
C SER A 175 11.53 -9.74 16.00
N PRO A 176 10.53 -10.52 15.56
CA PRO A 176 10.52 -11.42 14.40
C PRO A 176 10.42 -10.66 13.07
N ALA A 177 10.99 -11.23 11.99
CA ALA A 177 10.83 -10.71 10.65
C ALA A 177 9.35 -10.73 10.23
N VAL A 178 8.91 -9.67 9.54
CA VAL A 178 7.49 -9.41 9.26
C VAL A 178 7.01 -10.10 7.99
N THR A 179 5.88 -10.80 8.09
CA THR A 179 5.12 -11.32 6.94
C THR A 179 4.65 -10.13 6.08
N ALA A 180 4.98 -10.12 4.79
CA ALA A 180 4.69 -8.96 3.95
C ALA A 180 4.40 -9.33 2.49
N VAL A 181 3.66 -8.44 1.81
CA VAL A 181 3.54 -8.45 0.35
C VAL A 181 4.80 -7.81 -0.23
N SER A 182 5.51 -8.58 -1.05
CA SER A 182 6.70 -8.12 -1.77
C SER A 182 6.34 -7.72 -3.20
N VAL A 183 6.65 -6.50 -3.56
CA VAL A 183 6.50 -5.97 -4.91
C VAL A 183 7.87 -5.58 -5.46
N ALA A 184 8.06 -5.72 -6.77
CA ALA A 184 9.31 -5.37 -7.43
C ALA A 184 9.40 -3.85 -7.65
N ALA A 185 9.56 -3.05 -6.57
CA ALA A 185 9.54 -1.59 -6.61
C ALA A 185 10.56 -1.00 -7.60
N SER A 186 11.77 -1.55 -7.66
CA SER A 186 12.79 -1.14 -8.62
C SER A 186 12.35 -1.40 -10.06
N GLN A 187 11.72 -2.55 -10.33
CA GLN A 187 11.18 -2.87 -11.65
C GLN A 187 10.00 -1.95 -12.00
N MET A 188 9.16 -1.62 -11.04
CA MET A 188 8.03 -0.70 -11.22
C MET A 188 8.52 0.68 -11.67
N GLY A 189 9.45 1.28 -10.94
CA GLY A 189 10.04 2.56 -11.29
C GLY A 189 10.78 2.51 -12.63
N GLY A 190 11.60 1.48 -12.84
CA GLY A 190 12.34 1.29 -14.10
C GLY A 190 11.42 1.12 -15.31
N THR A 191 10.32 0.39 -15.18
CA THR A 191 9.33 0.23 -16.24
C THR A 191 8.60 1.54 -16.54
N ALA A 192 8.17 2.28 -15.51
CA ALA A 192 7.50 3.57 -15.68
C ALA A 192 8.40 4.59 -16.42
N VAL A 193 9.68 4.68 -16.04
CA VAL A 193 10.65 5.57 -16.70
C VAL A 193 10.91 5.13 -18.15
N ARG A 194 11.10 3.85 -18.40
CA ARG A 194 11.34 3.32 -19.76
C ARG A 194 10.17 3.66 -20.68
N GLN A 195 8.95 3.42 -20.25
CA GLN A 195 7.74 3.72 -21.01
C GLN A 195 7.55 5.22 -21.26
N LEU A 196 7.90 6.06 -20.26
CA LEU A 196 7.88 7.51 -20.43
C LEU A 196 8.89 7.96 -21.49
N ILE A 197 10.12 7.42 -21.47
CA ILE A 197 11.16 7.73 -22.47
C ILE A 197 10.73 7.27 -23.88
N GLN A 198 10.13 6.10 -24.00
CA GLN A 198 9.59 5.61 -25.28
C GLN A 198 8.51 6.57 -25.82
N ARG A 199 7.58 6.99 -24.97
CA ARG A 199 6.58 7.99 -25.34
C ARG A 199 7.21 9.31 -25.84
N LEU A 200 8.23 9.80 -25.14
CA LEU A 200 8.94 11.03 -25.50
C LEU A 200 9.67 10.91 -26.85
N ARG A 201 10.13 9.72 -27.20
CA ARG A 201 10.79 9.44 -28.49
C ARG A 201 9.81 9.11 -29.62
N GLY A 202 8.51 9.05 -29.34
CA GLY A 202 7.51 8.62 -30.33
C GLY A 202 7.56 7.13 -30.65
N GLU A 203 8.20 6.33 -29.80
CA GLU A 203 8.27 4.87 -29.89
C GLU A 203 6.99 4.22 -29.35
N ASN A 204 6.79 2.94 -29.64
CA ASN A 204 5.69 2.17 -29.03
C ASN A 204 5.93 1.98 -27.54
N TYR A 205 4.89 2.19 -26.74
CA TYR A 205 4.92 2.00 -25.30
C TYR A 205 3.59 1.42 -24.79
N GLU A 206 3.63 0.78 -23.62
CA GLU A 206 2.43 0.29 -22.94
C GLU A 206 1.88 1.37 -22.00
N LYS A 207 0.57 1.60 -22.08
CA LYS A 207 -0.09 2.58 -21.22
C LYS A 207 -0.34 2.07 -19.81
N LYS A 208 -0.58 0.76 -19.66
CA LYS A 208 -0.87 0.12 -18.37
C LYS A 208 -0.07 -1.18 -18.26
N THR A 209 0.75 -1.27 -17.22
CA THR A 209 1.52 -2.47 -16.90
C THR A 209 1.25 -2.86 -15.46
N MET A 210 0.79 -4.10 -15.26
CA MET A 210 0.60 -4.67 -13.93
C MET A 210 1.73 -5.65 -13.65
N LEU A 211 2.46 -5.43 -12.56
CA LEU A 211 3.56 -6.28 -12.12
C LEU A 211 3.06 -7.30 -11.10
N ASP A 212 3.71 -8.46 -11.10
CA ASP A 212 3.45 -9.52 -10.12
C ASP A 212 3.89 -9.12 -8.71
N TYR A 213 3.35 -9.83 -7.73
CA TYR A 213 3.71 -9.71 -6.32
C TYR A 213 3.84 -11.09 -5.68
N ASP A 214 4.64 -11.18 -4.62
CA ASP A 214 4.78 -12.35 -3.77
C ASP A 214 4.28 -12.08 -2.35
N ILE A 215 3.85 -13.12 -1.64
CA ILE A 215 3.58 -13.06 -0.21
C ILE A 215 4.67 -13.82 0.53
N LEU A 216 5.48 -13.08 1.28
CA LEU A 216 6.58 -13.60 2.07
C LEU A 216 6.08 -13.91 3.48
N PHE A 217 5.81 -15.19 3.75
CA PHE A 217 5.48 -15.63 5.11
C PHE A 217 6.73 -15.66 5.98
N ARG A 218 6.64 -15.00 7.14
CA ARG A 218 7.72 -14.90 8.11
C ARG A 218 7.22 -15.16 9.53
N LYS A 219 8.10 -14.98 10.51
CA LYS A 219 7.82 -15.36 11.90
C LYS A 219 6.76 -14.49 12.59
N SER A 220 6.44 -13.30 12.09
CA SER A 220 5.45 -12.42 12.71
C SER A 220 4.00 -12.91 12.62
N THR A 221 3.74 -13.97 11.84
CA THR A 221 2.43 -14.65 11.71
C THR A 221 2.50 -16.16 11.84
N ASN A 222 3.62 -16.71 12.34
CA ASN A 222 3.85 -18.16 12.49
C ASN A 222 4.06 -18.56 13.96
#